data_176cb916cccde2dad2423de8050809b9
#
_entry.id   176cb916cccde2dad2423de8050809b9
#
_cell.length_a   1.000
_cell.length_b   1.000
_cell.length_c   1.000
_cell.angle_alpha   90.00
_cell.angle_beta   90.00
_cell.angle_gamma   90.00
#
_symmetry.space_group_name_H-M   'P 1'
#
loop_
_entity.id
_entity.type
_entity.pdbx_description
1 polymer ?
#
loop_
_entity_poly.entity_id
_entity_poly.type
_entity_poly.pdbx_seq_one_letter_code
_entity_poly.pdbx_strand_id
1 'polypeptide(L)'
;MEFDRFDFLKQQDLPAGALYLVATPIGNLGDITLRALHVLNTVEGIACEDTRHSVALLQQFGIHKKCLALHEHNEMSGAQTVIQHLANHERWAYISDAGTPGVSDPGASLVQAVHTAGFRVIPIPGASAVAAAVSVGGSVLSASEGRFQFLGFWPNKTKERDALLMLIQKSLQTSIFFESPHHIQETLIRISQTLEPDRELMIGRELTKKFEQVSFVRAADIPQWIAQASSLKGEFVIMVSARKAGKDLVSDELLSLWVDTLKPYLGSKEIAAVLAQTLSVSKKEAYQAAIDSKVEGAKK
;
A
#
# COMPACT_ATOMS: atom_id res chain seq x y z
N MET A 1 -17.53 18.80 21.83
CA MET A 1 -16.95 17.66 22.59
C MET A 1 -16.13 18.25 23.73
N GLU A 2 -16.42 17.88 24.98
CA GLU A 2 -15.67 18.38 26.12
C GLU A 2 -14.31 17.66 26.20
N PHE A 3 -13.30 18.24 25.58
CA PHE A 3 -11.91 17.74 25.68
C PHE A 3 -11.32 17.87 27.10
N ASP A 4 -12.03 18.58 27.98
CA ASP A 4 -11.61 18.81 29.37
C ASP A 4 -11.44 17.53 30.20
N ARG A 5 -12.01 16.41 29.75
CA ARG A 5 -11.83 15.09 30.37
C ARG A 5 -10.51 14.40 30.02
N PHE A 6 -9.72 14.95 29.07
CA PHE A 6 -8.50 14.34 28.56
C PHE A 6 -7.30 15.27 28.79
N ASP A 7 -6.92 15.47 30.04
CA ASP A 7 -5.81 16.38 30.41
C ASP A 7 -4.49 16.04 29.70
N PHE A 8 -4.25 14.78 29.35
CA PHE A 8 -3.08 14.39 28.57
C PHE A 8 -3.01 15.01 27.17
N LEU A 9 -4.15 15.42 26.58
CA LEU A 9 -4.17 16.14 25.31
C LEU A 9 -3.66 17.57 25.46
N LYS A 10 -3.98 18.22 26.58
CA LYS A 10 -3.55 19.60 26.87
C LYS A 10 -2.04 19.70 27.14
N GLN A 11 -1.42 18.57 27.54
CA GLN A 11 0.02 18.49 27.82
C GLN A 11 0.85 18.22 26.56
N GLN A 12 0.21 18.00 25.40
CA GLN A 12 0.94 17.78 24.16
C GLN A 12 1.52 19.10 23.63
N ASP A 13 2.80 19.07 23.32
CA ASP A 13 3.42 20.15 22.59
C ASP A 13 2.93 20.17 21.12
N LEU A 14 2.27 21.25 20.76
CA LEU A 14 1.80 21.51 19.40
C LEU A 14 2.55 22.76 18.88
N PRO A 15 3.79 22.61 18.38
CA PRO A 15 4.61 23.74 17.96
C PRO A 15 3.93 24.58 16.89
N ALA A 16 4.08 25.89 17.02
CA ALA A 16 3.68 26.85 16.00
C ALA A 16 4.64 26.79 14.80
N GLY A 17 4.20 27.29 13.63
CA GLY A 17 4.98 27.21 12.41
C GLY A 17 5.19 25.76 11.92
N ALA A 18 4.21 24.91 12.14
CA ALA A 18 4.27 23.50 11.74
C ALA A 18 3.02 23.06 10.97
N LEU A 19 3.22 22.16 10.00
CA LEU A 19 2.17 21.47 9.28
C LEU A 19 1.87 20.13 9.94
N TYR A 20 0.60 19.87 10.24
CA TYR A 20 0.10 18.63 10.83
C TYR A 20 -0.61 17.79 9.78
N LEU A 21 -0.08 16.61 9.44
CA LEU A 21 -0.75 15.67 8.54
C LEU A 21 -1.70 14.80 9.35
N VAL A 22 -2.99 15.04 9.22
CA VAL A 22 -4.00 14.41 10.09
C VAL A 22 -4.76 13.33 9.32
N ALA A 23 -4.67 12.10 9.81
CA ALA A 23 -5.47 11.00 9.28
C ALA A 23 -6.94 11.18 9.67
N THR A 24 -7.84 10.99 8.68
CA THR A 24 -9.30 11.08 8.81
C THR A 24 -9.95 9.70 8.72
N PRO A 25 -11.22 9.52 9.13
CA PRO A 25 -11.93 8.25 8.99
C PRO A 25 -12.01 7.75 7.56
N ILE A 26 -11.98 6.42 7.39
CA ILE A 26 -12.14 5.75 6.09
C ILE A 26 -13.58 5.22 5.87
N GLY A 27 -14.54 5.70 6.66
CA GLY A 27 -15.94 5.35 6.54
C GLY A 27 -16.68 5.22 7.86
N ASN A 28 -15.96 5.17 8.99
CA ASN A 28 -16.52 5.17 10.33
C ASN A 28 -16.00 6.37 11.12
N LEU A 29 -16.87 7.30 11.46
CA LEU A 29 -16.51 8.51 12.21
C LEU A 29 -15.85 8.21 13.55
N GLY A 30 -16.14 7.05 14.16
CA GLY A 30 -15.54 6.61 15.42
C GLY A 30 -14.06 6.29 15.33
N ASP A 31 -13.49 6.14 14.12
CA ASP A 31 -12.08 5.84 13.92
C ASP A 31 -11.18 7.09 13.97
N ILE A 32 -11.75 8.28 14.12
CA ILE A 32 -10.95 9.48 14.32
C ILE A 32 -10.29 9.43 15.70
N THR A 33 -9.01 9.75 15.77
CA THR A 33 -8.31 9.73 17.05
C THR A 33 -8.58 10.99 17.86
N LEU A 34 -8.53 10.88 19.20
CA LEU A 34 -8.65 12.04 20.09
C LEU A 34 -7.57 13.10 19.77
N ARG A 35 -6.37 12.66 19.42
CA ARG A 35 -5.27 13.55 19.04
C ARG A 35 -5.57 14.29 17.72
N ALA A 36 -6.17 13.62 16.73
CA ALA A 36 -6.60 14.25 15.50
C ALA A 36 -7.63 15.36 15.77
N LEU A 37 -8.65 15.07 16.57
CA LEU A 37 -9.67 16.05 16.95
C LEU A 37 -9.06 17.24 17.72
N HIS A 38 -8.15 16.98 18.65
CA HIS A 38 -7.45 18.04 19.39
C HIS A 38 -6.64 18.94 18.46
N VAL A 39 -5.85 18.37 17.55
CA VAL A 39 -5.07 19.12 16.57
C VAL A 39 -5.97 19.94 15.66
N LEU A 40 -7.00 19.33 15.05
CA LEU A 40 -7.93 20.00 14.13
C LEU A 40 -8.70 21.15 14.81
N ASN A 41 -8.94 21.03 16.11
CA ASN A 41 -9.57 22.11 16.89
C ASN A 41 -8.57 23.24 17.27
N THR A 42 -7.27 22.91 17.35
CA THR A 42 -6.22 23.86 17.81
C THR A 42 -5.62 24.68 16.67
N VAL A 43 -5.42 24.09 15.47
CA VAL A 43 -4.76 24.76 14.33
C VAL A 43 -5.54 25.99 13.86
N GLU A 44 -4.83 26.95 13.28
CA GLU A 44 -5.39 28.20 12.75
C GLU A 44 -6.10 27.99 11.41
N GLY A 45 -5.65 27.00 10.59
CA GLY A 45 -6.28 26.67 9.31
C GLY A 45 -6.06 25.23 8.91
N ILE A 46 -6.89 24.77 7.96
CA ILE A 46 -6.84 23.40 7.44
C ILE A 46 -6.74 23.46 5.92
N ALA A 47 -5.70 22.88 5.34
CA ALA A 47 -5.65 22.58 3.93
C ALA A 47 -6.26 21.18 3.70
N CYS A 48 -7.00 21.01 2.61
CA CYS A 48 -7.73 19.78 2.34
C CYS A 48 -7.94 19.58 0.84
N GLU A 49 -8.19 18.36 0.41
CA GLU A 49 -8.40 18.01 -0.99
C GLU A 49 -9.71 18.59 -1.52
N ASP A 50 -10.86 18.19 -0.94
CA ASP A 50 -12.17 18.78 -1.21
C ASP A 50 -12.73 19.48 0.04
N THR A 51 -12.87 20.80 -0.04
CA THR A 51 -13.40 21.61 1.08
C THR A 51 -14.83 21.25 1.46
N ARG A 52 -15.64 20.76 0.53
CA ARG A 52 -17.05 20.39 0.79
C ARG A 52 -17.08 19.14 1.66
N HIS A 53 -16.27 18.14 1.32
CA HIS A 53 -16.16 16.90 2.08
C HIS A 53 -15.56 17.16 3.46
N SER A 54 -14.46 17.88 3.50
CA SER A 54 -13.73 18.21 4.73
C SER A 54 -14.55 19.04 5.70
N VAL A 55 -15.28 20.07 5.24
CA VAL A 55 -16.16 20.87 6.09
C VAL A 55 -17.29 20.03 6.66
N ALA A 56 -17.89 19.15 5.86
CA ALA A 56 -18.93 18.24 6.35
C ALA A 56 -18.39 17.29 7.44
N LEU A 57 -17.19 16.74 7.26
CA LEU A 57 -16.53 15.92 8.27
C LEU A 57 -16.28 16.71 9.56
N LEU A 58 -15.67 17.89 9.47
CA LEU A 58 -15.33 18.72 10.63
C LEU A 58 -16.58 19.13 11.42
N GLN A 59 -17.69 19.44 10.74
CA GLN A 59 -18.97 19.78 11.36
C GLN A 59 -19.53 18.63 12.22
N GLN A 60 -19.32 17.36 11.85
CA GLN A 60 -19.75 16.22 12.68
C GLN A 60 -19.10 16.24 14.08
N PHE A 61 -17.94 16.89 14.19
CA PHE A 61 -17.19 17.02 15.45
C PHE A 61 -17.28 18.42 16.07
N GLY A 62 -18.12 19.31 15.51
CA GLY A 62 -18.27 20.67 15.99
C GLY A 62 -17.04 21.56 15.75
N ILE A 63 -16.22 21.22 14.77
CA ILE A 63 -15.00 21.96 14.42
C ILE A 63 -15.33 22.94 13.28
N HIS A 64 -15.09 24.22 13.51
CA HIS A 64 -15.32 25.30 12.57
C HIS A 64 -13.99 26.01 12.27
N LYS A 65 -13.36 25.66 11.16
CA LYS A 65 -12.05 26.19 10.75
C LYS A 65 -12.08 26.68 9.31
N LYS A 66 -11.18 27.62 8.99
CA LYS A 66 -10.93 28.04 7.61
C LYS A 66 -10.32 26.85 6.86
N CYS A 67 -10.97 26.45 5.76
CA CYS A 67 -10.46 25.39 4.87
C CYS A 67 -9.92 26.02 3.59
N LEU A 68 -8.73 25.55 3.18
CA LEU A 68 -8.08 25.92 1.92
C LEU A 68 -8.07 24.67 1.02
N ALA A 69 -8.68 24.77 -0.18
CA ALA A 69 -8.63 23.67 -1.14
C ALA A 69 -7.19 23.51 -1.69
N LEU A 70 -6.67 22.29 -1.60
CA LEU A 70 -5.37 21.93 -2.09
C LEU A 70 -5.48 20.55 -2.79
N HIS A 71 -5.63 20.60 -4.11
CA HIS A 71 -5.80 19.46 -4.99
C HIS A 71 -4.69 19.45 -6.06
N GLU A 72 -4.56 18.38 -6.79
CA GLU A 72 -3.47 18.14 -7.75
C GLU A 72 -3.20 19.34 -8.70
N HIS A 73 -4.24 20.05 -9.15
CA HIS A 73 -4.08 21.16 -10.10
C HIS A 73 -3.59 22.49 -9.48
N ASN A 74 -3.74 22.68 -8.15
CA ASN A 74 -3.32 23.91 -7.47
C ASN A 74 -2.30 23.66 -6.34
N GLU A 75 -1.74 22.47 -6.24
CA GLU A 75 -0.91 22.00 -5.12
C GLU A 75 0.26 22.95 -4.83
N MET A 76 0.96 23.42 -5.87
CA MET A 76 2.09 24.33 -5.71
C MET A 76 1.69 25.71 -5.17
N SER A 77 0.63 26.32 -5.68
CA SER A 77 0.16 27.62 -5.20
C SER A 77 -0.48 27.52 -3.81
N GLY A 78 -1.18 26.44 -3.53
CA GLY A 78 -1.72 26.15 -2.20
C GLY A 78 -0.62 25.90 -1.18
N ALA A 79 0.45 25.19 -1.55
CA ALA A 79 1.62 24.98 -0.69
C ALA A 79 2.29 26.30 -0.30
N GLN A 80 2.46 27.25 -1.24
CA GLN A 80 3.00 28.56 -0.95
C GLN A 80 2.14 29.34 0.05
N THR A 81 0.82 29.26 -0.08
CA THR A 81 -0.10 29.88 0.89
C THR A 81 0.06 29.27 2.28
N VAL A 82 0.12 27.94 2.39
CA VAL A 82 0.38 27.26 3.67
C VAL A 82 1.73 27.71 4.26
N ILE A 83 2.79 27.73 3.46
CA ILE A 83 4.13 28.16 3.90
C ILE A 83 4.13 29.58 4.44
N GLN A 84 3.40 30.52 3.83
CA GLN A 84 3.25 31.89 4.35
C GLN A 84 2.60 31.90 5.73
N HIS A 85 1.58 31.09 5.95
CA HIS A 85 0.94 30.96 7.26
C HIS A 85 1.89 30.37 8.31
N LEU A 86 2.66 29.33 7.93
CA LEU A 86 3.67 28.75 8.84
C LEU A 86 4.76 29.76 9.21
N ALA A 87 5.18 30.60 8.26
CA ALA A 87 6.13 31.69 8.51
C ALA A 87 5.60 32.75 9.49
N ASN A 88 4.29 32.93 9.57
CA ASN A 88 3.60 33.78 10.55
C ASN A 88 3.37 33.06 11.90
N HIS A 89 4.09 31.96 12.16
CA HIS A 89 3.94 31.14 13.35
C HIS A 89 2.55 30.50 13.56
N GLU A 90 1.77 30.35 12.48
CA GLU A 90 0.50 29.64 12.54
C GLU A 90 0.72 28.11 12.47
N ARG A 91 -0.20 27.34 13.06
CA ARG A 91 -0.31 25.89 12.89
C ARG A 91 -1.31 25.61 11.78
N TRP A 92 -0.94 24.77 10.85
CA TRP A 92 -1.86 24.33 9.81
C TRP A 92 -1.96 22.81 9.80
N ALA A 93 -3.15 22.30 9.55
CA ALA A 93 -3.35 20.88 9.28
C ALA A 93 -3.55 20.65 7.79
N TYR A 94 -3.18 19.45 7.34
CA TYR A 94 -3.59 18.91 6.06
C TYR A 94 -4.36 17.61 6.28
N ILE A 95 -5.53 17.47 5.64
CA ILE A 95 -6.37 16.28 5.63
C ILE A 95 -6.68 15.89 4.20
N SER A 96 -6.63 14.59 3.87
CA SER A 96 -7.21 14.02 2.65
C SER A 96 -8.70 13.74 2.84
N ASP A 97 -9.39 13.38 1.78
CA ASP A 97 -10.82 13.07 1.83
C ASP A 97 -11.10 11.87 2.75
N ALA A 98 -10.21 10.88 2.80
CA ALA A 98 -10.32 9.73 3.70
C ALA A 98 -8.95 9.13 4.03
N GLY A 99 -8.74 8.69 5.27
CA GLY A 99 -7.55 7.96 5.69
C GLY A 99 -6.33 8.83 5.96
N THR A 100 -5.16 8.25 5.75
CA THR A 100 -3.86 8.87 6.04
C THR A 100 -3.37 9.63 4.81
N PRO A 101 -3.13 10.95 4.88
CA PRO A 101 -2.62 11.74 3.77
C PRO A 101 -1.33 11.17 3.17
N GLY A 102 -1.22 11.19 1.84
CA GLY A 102 -0.08 10.66 1.11
C GLY A 102 -0.14 9.15 0.83
N VAL A 103 -1.16 8.43 1.31
CA VAL A 103 -1.38 7.01 1.01
C VAL A 103 -2.39 6.89 -0.12
N SER A 104 -1.95 6.97 -1.36
CA SER A 104 -2.78 7.09 -2.59
C SER A 104 -3.64 8.35 -2.65
N ASP A 105 -3.29 9.34 -1.88
CA ASP A 105 -3.93 10.66 -1.80
C ASP A 105 -2.92 11.77 -2.11
N PRO A 106 -3.37 12.97 -2.49
CA PRO A 106 -2.53 14.14 -2.61
C PRO A 106 -1.83 14.51 -1.29
N GLY A 107 -0.83 15.40 -1.36
CA GLY A 107 -0.14 15.94 -0.19
C GLY A 107 1.38 15.76 -0.21
N ALA A 108 1.90 14.88 -1.05
CA ALA A 108 3.35 14.65 -1.13
C ALA A 108 4.12 15.92 -1.54
N SER A 109 3.61 16.66 -2.53
CA SER A 109 4.22 17.91 -2.98
C SER A 109 4.12 19.02 -1.92
N LEU A 110 3.00 19.09 -1.18
CA LEU A 110 2.86 19.99 -0.04
C LEU A 110 3.92 19.68 1.03
N VAL A 111 4.04 18.42 1.42
CA VAL A 111 5.04 17.98 2.40
C VAL A 111 6.45 18.35 1.95
N GLN A 112 6.80 18.05 0.70
CA GLN A 112 8.11 18.38 0.14
C GLN A 112 8.36 19.90 0.14
N ALA A 113 7.38 20.71 -0.26
CA ALA A 113 7.50 22.16 -0.29
C ALA A 113 7.69 22.75 1.12
N VAL A 114 6.92 22.29 2.10
CA VAL A 114 7.03 22.70 3.51
C VAL A 114 8.39 22.33 4.09
N HIS A 115 8.89 21.11 3.84
CA HIS A 115 10.23 20.69 4.25
C HIS A 115 11.32 21.54 3.60
N THR A 116 11.20 21.81 2.31
CA THR A 116 12.17 22.63 1.56
C THR A 116 12.22 24.07 2.09
N ALA A 117 11.07 24.58 2.55
CA ALA A 117 10.98 25.90 3.20
C ALA A 117 11.49 25.92 4.65
N GLY A 118 11.94 24.79 5.20
CA GLY A 118 12.52 24.67 6.54
C GLY A 118 11.52 24.53 7.68
N PHE A 119 10.24 24.28 7.38
CA PHE A 119 9.21 24.08 8.40
C PHE A 119 9.03 22.62 8.79
N ARG A 120 8.54 22.40 10.01
CA ARG A 120 8.25 21.06 10.54
C ARG A 120 6.98 20.49 9.92
N VAL A 121 7.03 19.20 9.58
CA VAL A 121 5.85 18.40 9.24
C VAL A 121 5.67 17.32 10.30
N ILE A 122 4.48 17.26 10.90
CA ILE A 122 4.18 16.41 12.06
C ILE A 122 3.05 15.46 11.69
N PRO A 123 3.29 14.14 11.65
CA PRO A 123 2.23 13.16 11.40
C PRO A 123 1.34 12.98 12.63
N ILE A 124 0.04 12.95 12.39
CA ILE A 124 -0.99 12.57 13.38
C ILE A 124 -1.59 11.23 12.93
N PRO A 125 -1.14 10.12 13.50
CA PRO A 125 -1.59 8.79 13.12
C PRO A 125 -3.09 8.60 13.28
N GLY A 126 -3.67 7.76 12.43
CA GLY A 126 -5.08 7.42 12.51
C GLY A 126 -5.47 6.34 11.49
N ALA A 127 -6.70 6.38 11.01
CA ALA A 127 -7.25 5.38 10.11
C ALA A 127 -6.48 5.29 8.79
N SER A 128 -6.31 4.06 8.32
CA SER A 128 -5.71 3.73 7.03
C SER A 128 -6.28 2.40 6.54
N ALA A 129 -6.81 2.37 5.32
CA ALA A 129 -7.35 1.16 4.73
C ALA A 129 -6.28 0.08 4.54
N VAL A 130 -5.02 0.46 4.28
CA VAL A 130 -3.89 -0.48 4.20
C VAL A 130 -3.64 -1.12 5.55
N ALA A 131 -3.55 -0.33 6.63
CA ALA A 131 -3.32 -0.85 7.97
C ALA A 131 -4.50 -1.71 8.46
N ALA A 132 -5.74 -1.30 8.18
CA ALA A 132 -6.92 -2.09 8.47
C ALA A 132 -6.91 -3.44 7.74
N ALA A 133 -6.58 -3.46 6.44
CA ALA A 133 -6.45 -4.70 5.68
C ALA A 133 -5.34 -5.61 6.23
N VAL A 134 -4.16 -5.05 6.53
CA VAL A 134 -3.04 -5.80 7.11
C VAL A 134 -3.43 -6.44 8.45
N SER A 135 -4.17 -5.73 9.30
CA SER A 135 -4.59 -6.25 10.62
C SER A 135 -5.50 -7.48 10.54
N VAL A 136 -6.25 -7.62 9.44
CA VAL A 136 -7.15 -8.77 9.20
C VAL A 136 -6.62 -9.72 8.12
N GLY A 137 -5.40 -9.50 7.63
CA GLY A 137 -4.82 -10.21 6.49
C GLY A 137 -4.53 -11.70 6.68
N GLY A 138 -4.50 -12.19 7.93
CA GLY A 138 -4.43 -13.61 8.28
C GLY A 138 -3.35 -14.40 7.52
N SER A 139 -3.75 -15.53 6.92
CA SER A 139 -2.85 -16.42 6.17
C SER A 139 -2.17 -15.76 4.98
N VAL A 140 -2.86 -14.84 4.32
CA VAL A 140 -2.33 -14.10 3.15
C VAL A 140 -1.08 -13.31 3.51
N LEU A 141 -1.08 -12.67 4.68
CA LEU A 141 0.07 -11.91 5.17
C LEU A 141 1.17 -12.81 5.74
N SER A 142 0.78 -13.91 6.42
CA SER A 142 1.73 -14.86 7.01
C SER A 142 2.63 -15.53 5.97
N ALA A 143 2.14 -15.69 4.74
CA ALA A 143 2.89 -16.27 3.61
C ALA A 143 4.19 -15.51 3.28
N SER A 144 4.31 -14.25 3.69
CA SER A 144 5.49 -13.39 3.50
C SER A 144 6.15 -12.96 4.81
N GLU A 145 5.89 -13.67 5.92
CA GLU A 145 6.40 -13.31 7.25
C GLU A 145 6.06 -11.86 7.67
N GLY A 146 4.89 -11.40 7.29
CA GLY A 146 4.42 -10.04 7.55
C GLY A 146 4.95 -8.98 6.58
N ARG A 147 5.78 -9.34 5.61
CA ARG A 147 6.28 -8.39 4.60
C ARG A 147 5.22 -8.13 3.55
N PHE A 148 5.00 -6.87 3.23
CA PHE A 148 4.06 -6.47 2.18
C PHE A 148 4.56 -5.27 1.38
N GLN A 149 4.00 -5.10 0.20
CA GLN A 149 4.13 -3.93 -0.64
C GLN A 149 2.74 -3.36 -0.92
N PHE A 150 2.61 -2.05 -0.83
CA PHE A 150 1.40 -1.35 -1.22
C PHE A 150 1.60 -0.76 -2.63
N LEU A 151 0.67 -1.06 -3.53
CA LEU A 151 0.78 -0.76 -4.96
C LEU A 151 -0.15 0.38 -5.41
N GLY A 152 -0.85 1.02 -4.45
CA GLY A 152 -1.80 2.08 -4.76
C GLY A 152 -3.10 1.55 -5.37
N PHE A 153 -3.75 2.36 -6.22
CA PHE A 153 -4.92 1.93 -6.97
C PHE A 153 -4.55 1.06 -8.17
N TRP A 154 -5.42 0.09 -8.47
CA TRP A 154 -5.29 -0.70 -9.69
C TRP A 154 -5.34 0.21 -10.92
N PRO A 155 -4.40 0.09 -11.88
CA PRO A 155 -4.30 1.01 -13.00
C PRO A 155 -5.51 0.94 -13.94
N ASN A 156 -5.82 2.05 -14.59
CA ASN A 156 -6.88 2.11 -15.59
C ASN A 156 -6.45 1.58 -16.98
N LYS A 157 -5.16 1.73 -17.36
CA LYS A 157 -4.66 1.33 -18.66
C LYS A 157 -4.25 -0.14 -18.70
N THR A 158 -4.65 -0.86 -19.74
CA THR A 158 -4.41 -2.31 -19.87
C THR A 158 -2.94 -2.66 -19.75
N LYS A 159 -2.04 -1.93 -20.39
CA LYS A 159 -0.59 -2.19 -20.32
C LYS A 159 -0.02 -2.05 -18.91
N GLU A 160 -0.51 -1.08 -18.15
CA GLU A 160 -0.11 -0.87 -16.75
C GLU A 160 -0.68 -1.98 -15.85
N ARG A 161 -1.93 -2.41 -16.10
CA ARG A 161 -2.56 -3.57 -15.44
C ARG A 161 -1.76 -4.84 -15.63
N ASP A 162 -1.35 -5.13 -16.86
CA ASP A 162 -0.56 -6.32 -17.17
C ASP A 162 0.80 -6.29 -16.49
N ALA A 163 1.48 -5.15 -16.50
CA ALA A 163 2.75 -4.98 -15.82
C ALA A 163 2.61 -5.18 -14.29
N LEU A 164 1.56 -4.61 -13.67
CA LEU A 164 1.30 -4.77 -12.25
C LEU A 164 0.98 -6.24 -11.90
N LEU A 165 0.20 -6.93 -12.74
CA LEU A 165 -0.14 -8.32 -12.53
C LEU A 165 1.08 -9.24 -12.63
N MET A 166 1.98 -8.97 -13.58
CA MET A 166 3.28 -9.67 -13.67
C MET A 166 4.16 -9.41 -12.44
N LEU A 167 4.16 -8.20 -11.89
CA LEU A 167 4.87 -7.89 -10.65
C LEU A 167 4.29 -8.70 -9.49
N ILE A 168 2.96 -8.72 -9.32
CA ILE A 168 2.27 -9.49 -8.28
C ILE A 168 2.55 -10.99 -8.41
N GLN A 169 2.51 -11.52 -9.64
CA GLN A 169 2.77 -12.93 -9.91
C GLN A 169 4.15 -13.38 -9.40
N LYS A 170 5.17 -12.52 -9.57
CA LYS A 170 6.56 -12.82 -9.19
C LYS A 170 6.90 -12.42 -7.75
N SER A 171 6.03 -11.68 -7.08
CA SER A 171 6.34 -11.08 -5.77
C SER A 171 6.52 -12.13 -4.67
N LEU A 172 7.60 -11.99 -3.90
CA LEU A 172 7.86 -12.72 -2.65
C LEU A 172 7.30 -11.99 -1.41
N GLN A 173 6.60 -10.89 -1.62
CA GLN A 173 5.89 -10.13 -0.59
C GLN A 173 4.40 -10.14 -0.87
N THR A 174 3.59 -10.03 0.17
CA THR A 174 2.15 -9.81 0.01
C THR A 174 1.92 -8.49 -0.70
N SER A 175 1.15 -8.51 -1.79
CA SER A 175 0.81 -7.32 -2.56
C SER A 175 -0.54 -6.79 -2.13
N ILE A 176 -0.64 -5.48 -1.83
CA ILE A 176 -1.87 -4.80 -1.41
C ILE A 176 -2.17 -3.70 -2.42
N PHE A 177 -3.42 -3.61 -2.86
CA PHE A 177 -3.87 -2.53 -3.74
C PHE A 177 -5.34 -2.21 -3.51
N PHE A 178 -5.74 -1.00 -3.94
CA PHE A 178 -7.14 -0.56 -3.95
C PHE A 178 -7.78 -0.82 -5.30
N GLU A 179 -9.08 -1.11 -5.27
CA GLU A 179 -9.86 -1.26 -6.49
C GLU A 179 -11.24 -0.64 -6.36
N SER A 180 -11.70 -0.06 -7.48
CA SER A 180 -13.01 0.55 -7.56
C SER A 180 -14.11 -0.48 -7.81
N PRO A 181 -15.36 -0.19 -7.39
CA PRO A 181 -16.50 -1.09 -7.65
C PRO A 181 -16.79 -1.27 -9.14
N HIS A 182 -16.31 -0.38 -10.00
CA HIS A 182 -16.54 -0.44 -11.43
C HIS A 182 -15.66 -1.47 -12.13
N HIS A 183 -14.50 -1.78 -11.56
CA HIS A 183 -13.48 -2.63 -12.18
C HIS A 183 -13.19 -3.92 -11.39
N ILE A 184 -13.66 -4.03 -10.15
CA ILE A 184 -13.34 -5.16 -9.26
C ILE A 184 -13.58 -6.52 -9.90
N GLN A 185 -14.70 -6.70 -10.61
CA GLN A 185 -15.03 -7.99 -11.24
C GLN A 185 -14.01 -8.35 -12.32
N GLU A 186 -13.70 -7.41 -13.22
CA GLU A 186 -12.72 -7.61 -14.29
C GLU A 186 -11.34 -7.92 -13.70
N THR A 187 -10.93 -7.14 -12.71
CA THR A 187 -9.62 -7.29 -12.04
C THR A 187 -9.48 -8.65 -11.37
N LEU A 188 -10.49 -9.10 -10.63
CA LEU A 188 -10.47 -10.41 -9.98
C LEU A 188 -10.45 -11.56 -11.00
N ILE A 189 -11.21 -11.47 -12.10
CA ILE A 189 -11.17 -12.48 -13.17
C ILE A 189 -9.76 -12.54 -13.80
N ARG A 190 -9.13 -11.41 -14.09
CA ARG A 190 -7.75 -11.40 -14.63
C ARG A 190 -6.76 -12.02 -13.65
N ILE A 191 -6.89 -11.73 -12.37
CA ILE A 191 -6.06 -12.35 -11.32
C ILE A 191 -6.24 -13.87 -11.34
N SER A 192 -7.47 -14.37 -11.39
CA SER A 192 -7.74 -15.81 -11.40
C SER A 192 -7.20 -16.56 -12.62
N GLN A 193 -7.06 -15.85 -13.75
CA GLN A 193 -6.52 -16.41 -15.00
C GLN A 193 -4.99 -16.37 -15.07
N THR A 194 -4.34 -15.55 -14.23
CA THR A 194 -2.90 -15.29 -14.35
C THR A 194 -2.11 -15.87 -13.19
N LEU A 195 -2.67 -15.87 -11.99
CA LEU A 195 -1.95 -16.37 -10.82
C LEU A 195 -2.11 -17.90 -10.67
N GLU A 196 -1.21 -18.49 -9.90
CA GLU A 196 -1.28 -19.90 -9.54
C GLU A 196 -2.64 -20.21 -8.88
N PRO A 197 -3.31 -21.36 -9.22
CA PRO A 197 -4.66 -21.66 -8.74
C PRO A 197 -4.82 -21.66 -7.21
N ASP A 198 -3.76 -22.02 -6.48
CA ASP A 198 -3.71 -22.08 -5.02
C ASP A 198 -3.25 -20.77 -4.36
N ARG A 199 -3.01 -19.70 -5.14
CA ARG A 199 -2.64 -18.39 -4.63
C ARG A 199 -3.78 -17.81 -3.79
N GLU A 200 -3.48 -17.45 -2.56
CA GLU A 200 -4.49 -16.94 -1.64
C GLU A 200 -4.68 -15.43 -1.79
N LEU A 201 -5.92 -14.99 -1.73
CA LEU A 201 -6.30 -13.58 -1.69
C LEU A 201 -7.13 -13.30 -0.44
N MET A 202 -6.99 -12.10 0.10
CA MET A 202 -7.97 -11.48 0.99
C MET A 202 -8.64 -10.33 0.23
N ILE A 203 -9.96 -10.35 0.20
CA ILE A 203 -10.81 -9.33 -0.39
C ILE A 203 -11.51 -8.60 0.74
N GLY A 204 -11.03 -7.39 1.06
CA GLY A 204 -11.67 -6.46 1.98
C GLY A 204 -12.61 -5.54 1.21
N ARG A 205 -13.87 -5.50 1.59
CA ARG A 205 -14.88 -4.62 1.02
C ARG A 205 -15.47 -3.75 2.11
N GLU A 206 -15.59 -2.44 1.86
CA GLU A 206 -16.24 -1.49 2.77
C GLU A 206 -15.69 -1.56 4.22
N LEU A 207 -14.36 -1.69 4.36
CA LEU A 207 -13.71 -1.80 5.67
C LEU A 207 -14.11 -0.64 6.59
N THR A 208 -14.37 -0.94 7.85
CA THR A 208 -14.90 -0.06 8.91
C THR A 208 -16.35 0.43 8.72
N LYS A 209 -16.97 0.20 7.56
CA LYS A 209 -18.32 0.67 7.24
C LYS A 209 -19.40 -0.36 7.63
N LYS A 210 -20.66 0.05 7.57
CA LYS A 210 -21.83 -0.80 7.91
C LYS A 210 -21.89 -2.13 7.17
N PHE A 211 -21.37 -2.18 5.94
CA PHE A 211 -21.41 -3.37 5.08
C PHE A 211 -20.02 -3.97 4.88
N GLU A 212 -19.18 -3.85 5.91
CA GLU A 212 -17.85 -4.44 5.92
C GLU A 212 -17.89 -5.94 5.64
N GLN A 213 -17.02 -6.38 4.76
CA GLN A 213 -16.80 -7.79 4.46
C GLN A 213 -15.30 -8.06 4.28
N VAL A 214 -14.85 -9.16 4.86
CA VAL A 214 -13.51 -9.70 4.63
C VAL A 214 -13.67 -11.15 4.17
N SER A 215 -13.17 -11.47 3.00
CA SER A 215 -13.25 -12.80 2.41
C SER A 215 -11.86 -13.31 2.07
N PHE A 216 -11.61 -14.59 2.33
CA PHE A 216 -10.40 -15.28 1.90
C PHE A 216 -10.76 -16.21 0.76
N VAL A 217 -10.05 -16.15 -0.36
CA VAL A 217 -10.37 -16.92 -1.56
C VAL A 217 -9.07 -17.34 -2.26
N ARG A 218 -9.08 -18.52 -2.89
CA ARG A 218 -7.99 -18.92 -3.79
C ARG A 218 -8.24 -18.35 -5.18
N ALA A 219 -7.19 -18.13 -5.94
CA ALA A 219 -7.29 -17.62 -7.31
C ALA A 219 -8.24 -18.49 -8.18
N ALA A 220 -8.18 -19.82 -8.03
CA ALA A 220 -9.07 -20.73 -8.73
C ALA A 220 -10.56 -20.57 -8.37
N ASP A 221 -10.86 -20.14 -7.14
CA ASP A 221 -12.23 -20.06 -6.61
C ASP A 221 -12.88 -18.68 -6.84
N ILE A 222 -12.14 -17.70 -7.37
CA ILE A 222 -12.61 -16.34 -7.62
C ILE A 222 -13.91 -16.31 -8.48
N PRO A 223 -14.05 -17.06 -9.59
CA PRO A 223 -15.29 -17.03 -10.39
C PRO A 223 -16.50 -17.45 -9.57
N GLN A 224 -16.38 -18.47 -8.72
CA GLN A 224 -17.44 -18.90 -7.83
C GLN A 224 -17.75 -17.85 -6.76
N TRP A 225 -16.72 -17.24 -6.16
CA TRP A 225 -16.89 -16.18 -5.18
C TRP A 225 -17.64 -14.99 -5.77
N ILE A 226 -17.30 -14.54 -7.00
CA ILE A 226 -18.02 -13.48 -7.71
C ILE A 226 -19.49 -13.83 -7.91
N ALA A 227 -19.79 -15.06 -8.33
CA ALA A 227 -21.16 -15.52 -8.56
C ALA A 227 -22.01 -15.56 -7.27
N GLN A 228 -21.38 -15.74 -6.12
CA GLN A 228 -22.03 -15.81 -4.80
C GLN A 228 -22.00 -14.50 -4.03
N ALA A 229 -21.24 -13.49 -4.50
CA ALA A 229 -21.10 -12.21 -3.84
C ALA A 229 -22.45 -11.48 -3.74
N SER A 230 -22.85 -11.09 -2.53
CA SER A 230 -24.09 -10.35 -2.29
C SER A 230 -24.08 -8.96 -2.96
N SER A 231 -22.92 -8.38 -3.15
CA SER A 231 -22.71 -7.11 -3.83
C SER A 231 -21.23 -6.92 -4.21
N LEU A 232 -21.01 -6.33 -5.38
CA LEU A 232 -19.70 -5.82 -5.83
C LEU A 232 -19.66 -4.28 -5.82
N LYS A 233 -20.57 -3.63 -5.06
CA LYS A 233 -20.55 -2.18 -4.84
C LYS A 233 -19.72 -1.83 -3.62
N GLY A 234 -19.16 -0.62 -3.61
CA GLY A 234 -18.34 -0.10 -2.51
C GLY A 234 -16.85 -0.12 -2.83
N GLU A 235 -16.03 0.22 -1.86
CA GLU A 235 -14.58 0.32 -1.98
C GLU A 235 -13.92 -1.01 -1.61
N PHE A 236 -12.89 -1.36 -2.35
CA PHE A 236 -12.18 -2.62 -2.15
C PHE A 236 -10.71 -2.39 -1.84
N VAL A 237 -10.21 -3.19 -0.90
CA VAL A 237 -8.78 -3.43 -0.70
C VAL A 237 -8.50 -4.90 -0.93
N ILE A 238 -7.55 -5.19 -1.80
CA ILE A 238 -7.20 -6.56 -2.16
C ILE A 238 -5.78 -6.84 -1.67
N MET A 239 -5.62 -7.97 -0.99
CA MET A 239 -4.32 -8.51 -0.68
C MET A 239 -4.13 -9.82 -1.45
N VAL A 240 -2.98 -9.95 -2.08
CA VAL A 240 -2.55 -11.19 -2.75
C VAL A 240 -1.34 -11.72 -2.01
N SER A 241 -1.39 -12.97 -1.56
CA SER A 241 -0.28 -13.59 -0.83
C SER A 241 1.01 -13.58 -1.64
N ALA A 242 2.14 -13.64 -0.97
CA ALA A 242 3.43 -13.86 -1.62
C ALA A 242 3.38 -15.12 -2.50
N ARG A 243 4.13 -15.12 -3.58
CA ARG A 243 4.40 -16.35 -4.32
C ARG A 243 5.06 -17.35 -3.35
N LYS A 244 4.54 -18.57 -3.31
CA LYS A 244 5.25 -19.63 -2.59
C LYS A 244 6.65 -19.74 -3.17
N ALA A 245 7.67 -19.73 -2.33
CA ALA A 245 9.03 -20.04 -2.73
C ALA A 245 9.04 -21.49 -3.24
N GLY A 246 8.69 -21.66 -4.50
CA GLY A 246 8.82 -22.91 -5.23
C GLY A 246 10.26 -23.04 -5.73
N LYS A 247 10.61 -24.22 -6.22
CA LYS A 247 11.92 -24.55 -6.76
C LYS A 247 12.44 -23.65 -7.89
N ASP A 248 11.58 -22.73 -8.40
CA ASP A 248 11.85 -21.88 -9.57
C ASP A 248 12.33 -20.46 -9.22
N LEU A 249 12.99 -20.25 -8.07
CA LEU A 249 13.58 -18.94 -7.73
C LEU A 249 14.76 -18.58 -8.65
N VAL A 250 15.26 -19.54 -9.37
CA VAL A 250 16.31 -19.32 -10.38
C VAL A 250 15.72 -19.73 -11.72
N SER A 251 15.54 -18.76 -12.64
CA SER A 251 15.16 -19.12 -14.01
C SER A 251 16.24 -20.02 -14.59
N ASP A 252 15.85 -20.96 -15.47
CA ASP A 252 16.81 -21.83 -16.17
C ASP A 252 17.92 -21.02 -16.84
N GLU A 253 17.57 -19.80 -17.33
CA GLU A 253 18.52 -18.86 -17.91
C GLU A 253 19.56 -18.35 -16.90
N LEU A 254 19.10 -17.98 -15.68
CA LEU A 254 20.01 -17.51 -14.63
C LEU A 254 20.87 -18.66 -14.11
N LEU A 255 20.29 -19.85 -13.97
CA LEU A 255 21.02 -21.05 -13.58
C LEU A 255 22.09 -21.41 -14.60
N SER A 256 21.74 -21.38 -15.90
CA SER A 256 22.68 -21.59 -17.01
C SER A 256 23.78 -20.55 -17.02
N LEU A 257 23.45 -19.27 -16.87
CA LEU A 257 24.43 -18.18 -16.80
C LEU A 257 25.46 -18.40 -15.66
N TRP A 258 25.00 -18.77 -14.48
CA TRP A 258 25.87 -19.07 -13.34
C TRP A 258 26.73 -20.30 -13.58
N VAL A 259 26.16 -21.37 -14.16
CA VAL A 259 26.88 -22.57 -14.53
C VAL A 259 27.98 -22.22 -15.52
N ASP A 260 27.71 -21.51 -16.59
CA ASP A 260 28.65 -21.14 -17.63
C ASP A 260 29.78 -20.22 -17.10
N THR A 261 29.42 -19.33 -16.16
CA THR A 261 30.38 -18.44 -15.49
C THR A 261 31.36 -19.20 -14.59
N LEU A 262 30.87 -20.22 -13.85
CA LEU A 262 31.69 -20.98 -12.88
C LEU A 262 32.45 -22.14 -13.51
N LYS A 263 31.99 -22.64 -14.63
CA LYS A 263 32.54 -23.83 -15.33
C LYS A 263 34.02 -23.77 -15.67
N PRO A 264 34.63 -22.63 -16.02
CA PRO A 264 36.05 -22.51 -16.26
C PRO A 264 36.92 -22.75 -15.00
N TYR A 265 36.30 -22.60 -13.80
CA TYR A 265 37.03 -22.57 -12.52
C TYR A 265 36.69 -23.75 -11.60
N LEU A 266 35.50 -24.36 -11.74
CA LEU A 266 34.96 -25.34 -10.81
C LEU A 266 34.44 -26.61 -11.51
N GLY A 267 34.53 -27.73 -10.86
CA GLY A 267 33.88 -28.97 -11.29
C GLY A 267 32.37 -28.98 -11.02
N SER A 268 31.59 -29.82 -11.73
CA SER A 268 30.11 -29.87 -11.64
C SER A 268 29.59 -30.10 -10.21
N LYS A 269 30.32 -30.84 -9.36
CA LYS A 269 29.95 -31.03 -7.95
C LYS A 269 30.13 -29.76 -7.11
N GLU A 270 31.19 -29.00 -7.37
CA GLU A 270 31.51 -27.75 -6.68
C GLU A 270 30.55 -26.66 -7.12
N ILE A 271 30.26 -26.55 -8.44
CA ILE A 271 29.23 -25.68 -8.98
C ILE A 271 27.89 -25.96 -8.32
N ALA A 272 27.47 -27.24 -8.23
CA ALA A 272 26.22 -27.61 -7.58
C ALA A 272 26.18 -27.22 -6.09
N ALA A 273 27.29 -27.31 -5.38
CA ALA A 273 27.37 -26.89 -3.98
C ALA A 273 27.25 -25.38 -3.83
N VAL A 274 27.95 -24.60 -4.65
CA VAL A 274 27.89 -23.13 -4.69
C VAL A 274 26.47 -22.66 -5.03
N LEU A 275 25.88 -23.19 -6.10
CA LEU A 275 24.53 -22.78 -6.55
C LEU A 275 23.45 -23.16 -5.53
N ALA A 276 23.55 -24.33 -4.91
CA ALA A 276 22.62 -24.74 -3.86
C ALA A 276 22.68 -23.81 -2.63
N GLN A 277 23.85 -23.30 -2.31
CA GLN A 277 24.06 -22.42 -1.17
C GLN A 277 23.70 -20.95 -1.48
N THR A 278 23.98 -20.48 -2.71
CA THR A 278 23.78 -19.07 -3.10
C THR A 278 22.40 -18.79 -3.66
N LEU A 279 21.82 -19.73 -4.41
CA LEU A 279 20.57 -19.51 -5.14
C LEU A 279 19.39 -20.29 -4.56
N SER A 280 19.57 -20.97 -3.41
CA SER A 280 18.53 -21.77 -2.76
C SER A 280 17.88 -22.84 -3.67
N VAL A 281 18.58 -23.30 -4.70
CA VAL A 281 18.18 -24.44 -5.54
C VAL A 281 18.59 -25.77 -4.90
N SER A 282 17.89 -26.85 -5.21
CA SER A 282 18.31 -28.16 -4.70
C SER A 282 19.66 -28.58 -5.31
N LYS A 283 20.50 -29.26 -4.52
CA LYS A 283 21.79 -29.78 -5.02
C LYS A 283 21.60 -30.65 -6.27
N LYS A 284 20.48 -31.38 -6.37
CA LYS A 284 20.15 -32.23 -7.52
C LYS A 284 19.91 -31.41 -8.78
N GLU A 285 19.11 -30.33 -8.68
CA GLU A 285 18.83 -29.42 -9.80
C GLU A 285 20.10 -28.68 -10.25
N ALA A 286 20.85 -28.12 -9.31
CA ALA A 286 22.11 -27.44 -9.59
C ALA A 286 23.13 -28.38 -10.26
N TYR A 287 23.18 -29.65 -9.83
CA TYR A 287 24.08 -30.65 -10.41
C TYR A 287 23.63 -31.05 -11.83
N GLN A 288 22.32 -31.22 -12.03
CA GLN A 288 21.75 -31.50 -13.35
C GLN A 288 22.06 -30.37 -14.35
N ALA A 289 21.82 -29.13 -13.96
CA ALA A 289 22.14 -27.95 -14.77
C ALA A 289 23.65 -27.90 -15.13
N ALA A 290 24.53 -28.21 -14.17
CA ALA A 290 25.98 -28.23 -14.38
C ALA A 290 26.41 -29.35 -15.34
N ILE A 291 25.63 -30.43 -15.48
CA ILE A 291 25.91 -31.52 -16.44
C ILE A 291 25.33 -31.19 -17.81
N ASP A 292 24.08 -30.72 -17.88
CA ASP A 292 23.37 -30.47 -19.15
C ASP A 292 24.08 -29.39 -19.98
N SER A 293 24.63 -28.37 -19.35
CA SER A 293 25.50 -27.38 -19.99
C SER A 293 26.80 -27.99 -20.62
N LYS A 294 27.17 -29.23 -20.31
CA LYS A 294 28.31 -29.92 -20.97
C LYS A 294 27.95 -30.46 -22.37
N VAL A 295 26.67 -30.64 -22.68
CA VAL A 295 26.26 -31.32 -23.91
C VAL A 295 26.27 -30.35 -25.10
N GLU A 296 26.04 -29.05 -24.89
CA GLU A 296 26.04 -28.06 -25.97
C GLU A 296 27.46 -27.64 -26.44
N GLY A 297 28.49 -27.79 -25.60
CA GLY A 297 29.88 -27.44 -25.95
C GLY A 297 30.67 -28.51 -26.69
N ALA A 298 30.12 -29.70 -26.90
CA ALA A 298 30.84 -30.86 -27.50
C ALA A 298 30.51 -31.07 -29.01
N LYS A 299 29.81 -30.16 -29.64
CA LYS A 299 29.59 -30.16 -31.10
C LYS A 299 30.21 -28.91 -31.75
N LYS A 300 31.54 -28.93 -31.84
CA LYS A 300 32.29 -28.20 -32.85
C LYS A 300 33.53 -29.00 -33.23
#